data_dc3204e383250f2bfb95591af21992f1
#
_entry.id   dc3204e383250f2bfb95591af21992f1
#
_cell.length_a   1.000
_cell.length_b   1.000
_cell.length_c   1.000
_cell.angle_alpha   90.00
_cell.angle_beta   90.00
_cell.angle_gamma   90.00
#
_symmetry.space_group_name_H-M   'P 1'
#
loop_
_entity.id
_entity.type
_entity.pdbx_description
1 polymer ?
#
loop_
_entity_poly.entity_id
_entity_poly.type
_entity_poly.pdbx_seq_one_letter_code
_entity_poly.pdbx_strand_id
1 'polypeptide(L)'
;MEKKLPRIKALLTPGEVAKRSGVAVSALHFYESKGLITSIRNSGNQRRYKRDVLRYVAIIKIAQRIGIPLATIREAFGVLPEGHTLSAKEWKQLSSQIGRAHV
;
A
#
# COMPACT_ATOMS: atom_id res chain seq x y z
N MET A 1 9.19 14.73 26.38
CA MET A 1 8.89 14.50 25.74
C MET A 1 8.87 14.17 24.96
N GLU A 2 8.78 13.87 24.67
CA GLU A 2 8.66 13.40 23.92
C GLU A 2 8.76 13.05 23.10
N LYS A 3 9.07 12.88 22.98
CA LYS A 3 9.10 12.53 22.08
C LYS A 3 8.57 12.10 21.33
N LYS A 4 8.51 12.03 21.20
CA LYS A 4 7.73 11.58 20.44
C LYS A 4 7.39 12.17 19.24
N LEU A 5 7.58 12.69 18.78
CA LEU A 5 7.49 13.31 17.71
C LEU A 5 7.57 12.66 16.43
N PRO A 6 8.36 11.67 16.12
CA PRO A 6 8.42 10.95 14.85
C PRO A 6 7.12 10.29 14.52
N ARG A 7 6.30 10.06 15.51
CA ARG A 7 5.03 9.44 15.27
C ARG A 7 4.08 10.26 14.46
N ILE A 8 4.34 11.52 14.35
CA ILE A 8 3.56 12.37 13.49
C ILE A 8 3.56 11.85 12.09
N LYS A 9 4.66 11.20 11.69
CA LYS A 9 4.76 10.65 10.34
C LYS A 9 4.19 9.26 10.20
N ALA A 10 3.54 8.76 11.24
CA ALA A 10 2.89 7.46 11.14
C ALA A 10 1.75 7.47 10.11
N LEU A 11 1.11 8.62 9.93
CA LEU A 11 0.06 8.78 8.95
C LEU A 11 0.48 9.77 7.88
N LEU A 12 0.10 9.48 6.66
CA LEU A 12 0.46 10.30 5.50
C LEU A 12 -0.81 10.80 4.82
N THR A 13 -0.73 12.00 4.26
CA THR A 13 -1.82 12.51 3.43
C THR A 13 -1.78 11.82 2.07
N PRO A 14 -2.92 11.82 1.35
CA PRO A 14 -2.91 11.28 -0.01
C PRO A 14 -1.85 11.93 -0.90
N GLY A 15 -1.67 13.25 -0.77
CA GLY A 15 -0.65 13.94 -1.55
C GLY A 15 0.76 13.46 -1.25
N GLU A 16 1.04 13.21 0.03
CA GLU A 16 2.36 12.70 0.42
C GLU A 16 2.59 11.31 -0.14
N VAL A 17 1.58 10.44 -0.06
CA VAL A 17 1.71 9.09 -0.60
C VAL A 17 1.91 9.14 -2.10
N ALA A 18 1.12 9.95 -2.79
CA ALA A 18 1.21 10.10 -4.23
C ALA A 18 2.60 10.55 -4.65
N LYS A 19 3.12 11.57 -3.97
CA LYS A 19 4.43 12.11 -4.29
C LYS A 19 5.54 11.10 -4.07
N ARG A 20 5.51 10.41 -2.93
CA ARG A 20 6.55 9.44 -2.59
C ARG A 20 6.49 8.20 -3.45
N SER A 21 5.29 7.83 -3.87
CA SER A 21 5.08 6.60 -4.65
C SER A 21 5.16 6.83 -6.15
N GLY A 22 5.11 8.09 -6.58
CA GLY A 22 5.14 8.39 -8.00
C GLY A 22 3.85 8.02 -8.71
N VAL A 23 2.71 8.12 -8.02
CA VAL A 23 1.40 7.86 -8.62
C VAL A 23 0.51 9.07 -8.37
N ALA A 24 -0.56 9.18 -9.14
CA ALA A 24 -1.53 10.25 -8.93
C ALA A 24 -2.42 9.93 -7.73
N VAL A 25 -2.96 10.97 -7.10
CA VAL A 25 -3.91 10.76 -6.01
C VAL A 25 -5.10 9.95 -6.49
N SER A 26 -5.55 10.18 -7.72
CA SER A 26 -6.66 9.41 -8.28
C SER A 26 -6.36 7.93 -8.36
N ALA A 27 -5.09 7.57 -8.59
CA ALA A 27 -4.69 6.16 -8.60
C ALA A 27 -4.83 5.55 -7.21
N LEU A 28 -4.51 6.32 -6.16
CA LEU A 28 -4.67 5.84 -4.80
C LEU A 28 -6.14 5.55 -4.50
N HIS A 29 -7.01 6.45 -4.92
CA HIS A 29 -8.46 6.26 -4.72
C HIS A 29 -8.94 5.03 -5.48
N PHE A 30 -8.42 4.82 -6.67
CA PHE A 30 -8.75 3.65 -7.46
C PHE A 30 -8.30 2.36 -6.77
N TYR A 31 -7.06 2.32 -6.27
CA TYR A 31 -6.55 1.16 -5.55
C TYR A 31 -7.39 0.88 -4.30
N GLU A 32 -7.78 1.93 -3.60
CA GLU A 32 -8.61 1.78 -2.42
C GLU A 32 -9.98 1.19 -2.78
N SER A 33 -10.56 1.66 -3.88
CA SER A 33 -11.87 1.17 -4.33
C SER A 33 -11.82 -0.30 -4.72
N LYS A 34 -10.64 -0.78 -5.11
CA LYS A 34 -10.45 -2.19 -5.48
C LYS A 34 -10.03 -3.05 -4.30
N GLY A 35 -9.95 -2.47 -3.12
CA GLY A 35 -9.59 -3.23 -1.92
C GLY A 35 -8.12 -3.55 -1.80
N LEU A 36 -7.27 -2.83 -2.53
CA LEU A 36 -5.83 -3.08 -2.50
C LEU A 36 -5.14 -2.35 -1.36
N ILE A 37 -5.65 -1.18 -0.99
CA ILE A 37 -5.13 -0.39 0.11
C ILE A 37 -6.29 0.15 0.91
N THR A 38 -6.02 0.56 2.14
CA THR A 38 -7.04 1.13 3.01
C THR A 38 -6.58 2.48 3.53
N SER A 39 -7.54 3.30 3.92
CA SER A 39 -7.25 4.59 4.52
C SER A 39 -8.01 4.73 5.82
N ILE A 40 -7.60 5.72 6.61
CA ILE A 40 -8.25 6.07 7.86
C ILE A 40 -8.76 7.49 7.68
N ARG A 41 -9.91 7.80 8.29
CA ARG A 41 -10.42 9.17 8.28
C ARG A 41 -9.99 9.84 9.57
N ASN A 42 -9.47 11.07 9.46
CA ASN A 42 -9.12 11.84 10.64
C ASN A 42 -10.36 12.57 11.15
N SER A 43 -10.19 13.40 12.17
CA SER A 43 -11.31 14.11 12.77
C SER A 43 -11.99 15.06 11.79
N GLY A 44 -11.29 15.52 10.76
CA GLY A 44 -11.86 16.36 9.72
C GLY A 44 -12.42 15.59 8.56
N ASN A 45 -12.57 14.26 8.72
CA ASN A 45 -13.07 13.38 7.67
C ASN A 45 -12.20 13.34 6.43
N GLN A 46 -10.91 13.57 6.61
CA GLN A 46 -9.95 13.53 5.51
C GLN A 46 -9.20 12.20 5.54
N ARG A 47 -8.86 11.69 4.35
CA ARG A 47 -8.12 10.44 4.24
C ARG A 47 -6.72 10.59 4.78
N ARG A 48 -6.29 9.55 5.48
CA ARG A 48 -4.90 9.41 5.93
C ARG A 48 -4.50 7.96 5.73
N TYR A 49 -3.24 7.74 5.39
CA TYR A 49 -2.72 6.41 5.10
C TYR A 49 -1.61 6.07 6.08
N LYS A 50 -1.57 4.80 6.49
CA LYS A 50 -0.43 4.31 7.28
C LYS A 50 0.79 4.26 6.38
N ARG A 51 1.96 4.37 6.99
CA ARG A 51 3.20 4.40 6.19
C ARG A 51 3.41 3.15 5.36
N ASP A 52 2.94 2.01 5.85
CA ASP A 52 3.12 0.76 5.10
C ASP A 52 2.41 0.78 3.75
N VAL A 53 1.50 1.70 3.52
CA VAL A 53 0.85 1.84 2.21
C VAL A 53 1.88 2.07 1.12
N LEU A 54 3.01 2.69 1.46
CA LEU A 54 4.04 2.95 0.46
C LEU A 54 4.56 1.65 -0.14
N ARG A 55 4.70 0.61 0.67
CA ARG A 55 5.13 -0.68 0.18
C ARG A 55 4.07 -1.34 -0.69
N TYR A 56 2.82 -1.26 -0.27
CA TYR A 56 1.73 -1.85 -1.05
C TYR A 56 1.62 -1.17 -2.41
N VAL A 57 1.73 0.15 -2.45
CA VAL A 57 1.67 0.85 -3.72
C VAL A 57 2.85 0.49 -4.62
N ALA A 58 4.03 0.31 -4.03
CA ALA A 58 5.21 -0.11 -4.80
C ALA A 58 4.98 -1.47 -5.43
N ILE A 59 4.40 -2.41 -4.66
CA ILE A 59 4.09 -3.73 -5.19
C ILE A 59 3.09 -3.63 -6.34
N ILE A 60 2.04 -2.83 -6.15
CA ILE A 60 1.02 -2.66 -7.16
C ILE A 60 1.62 -2.14 -8.46
N LYS A 61 2.49 -1.13 -8.36
CA LYS A 61 3.11 -0.54 -9.54
C LYS A 61 3.93 -1.57 -10.31
N ILE A 62 4.74 -2.32 -9.58
CA ILE A 62 5.59 -3.33 -10.23
C ILE A 62 4.73 -4.42 -10.87
N ALA A 63 3.73 -4.89 -10.13
CA ALA A 63 2.87 -5.95 -10.63
C ALA A 63 2.11 -5.52 -11.87
N GLN A 64 1.60 -4.29 -11.87
CA GLN A 64 0.89 -3.79 -13.04
C GLN A 64 1.81 -3.65 -14.24
N ARG A 65 3.05 -3.25 -13.99
CA ARG A 65 4.02 -3.09 -15.08
C ARG A 65 4.26 -4.39 -15.81
N ILE A 66 4.25 -5.51 -15.10
CA ILE A 66 4.46 -6.82 -15.72
C ILE A 66 3.15 -7.52 -16.07
N GLY A 67 2.03 -6.80 -15.96
CA GLY A 67 0.76 -7.29 -16.47
C GLY A 67 -0.05 -8.17 -15.54
N ILE A 68 0.21 -8.12 -14.25
CA ILE A 68 -0.55 -8.92 -13.28
C ILE A 68 -1.88 -8.24 -13.00
N PRO A 69 -3.00 -8.97 -13.09
CA PRO A 69 -4.31 -8.38 -12.82
C PRO A 69 -4.43 -7.91 -11.37
N LEU A 70 -5.19 -6.85 -11.16
CA LEU A 70 -5.39 -6.29 -9.82
C LEU A 70 -6.02 -7.32 -8.88
N ALA A 71 -6.91 -8.16 -9.39
CA ALA A 71 -7.54 -9.18 -8.55
C ALA A 71 -6.51 -10.16 -8.01
N THR A 72 -5.51 -10.51 -8.81
CA THR A 72 -4.44 -11.40 -8.36
C THR A 72 -3.60 -10.72 -7.29
N ILE A 73 -3.31 -9.44 -7.47
CA ILE A 73 -2.56 -8.67 -6.47
C ILE A 73 -3.33 -8.63 -5.16
N ARG A 74 -4.63 -8.40 -5.23
CA ARG A 74 -5.48 -8.33 -4.05
C ARG A 74 -5.47 -9.65 -3.29
N GLU A 75 -5.53 -10.77 -4.02
CA GLU A 75 -5.47 -12.07 -3.38
C GLU A 75 -4.15 -12.30 -2.64
N ALA A 76 -3.05 -11.86 -3.26
CA ALA A 76 -1.75 -11.98 -2.62
C ALA A 76 -1.68 -11.13 -1.35
N PHE A 77 -2.26 -9.94 -1.38
CA PHE A 77 -2.29 -9.08 -0.20
C PHE A 77 -3.14 -9.69 0.91
N GLY A 78 -4.14 -10.47 0.54
CA GLY A 78 -5.04 -11.06 1.51
C GLY A 78 -4.40 -12.06 2.46
N VAL A 79 -3.18 -12.51 2.16
CA VAL A 79 -2.48 -13.43 3.06
C VAL A 79 -1.80 -12.70 4.22
N LEU A 80 -1.80 -11.36 4.21
CA LEU A 80 -1.18 -10.57 5.25
C LEU A 80 -2.24 -9.99 6.17
N PRO A 81 -2.00 -9.99 7.49
CA PRO A 81 -2.93 -9.35 8.41
C PRO A 81 -3.02 -7.86 8.12
N GLU A 82 -4.19 -7.32 8.38
CA GLU A 82 -4.41 -5.89 8.20
C GLU A 82 -3.45 -5.09 9.08
N GLY A 83 -2.84 -4.07 8.52
CA GLY A 83 -1.90 -3.24 9.26
C GLY A 83 -0.52 -3.82 9.40
N HIS A 84 -0.31 -5.00 8.87
CA HIS A 84 0.97 -5.68 8.97
C HIS A 84 2.02 -5.00 8.10
N THR A 85 3.23 -4.88 8.62
CA THR A 85 4.35 -4.35 7.86
C THR A 85 5.14 -5.51 7.27
N LEU A 86 5.37 -5.45 5.98
CA LEU A 86 6.07 -6.52 5.29
C LEU A 86 7.52 -6.62 5.74
N SER A 87 7.94 -7.80 6.16
CA SER A 87 9.34 -8.08 6.41
C SER A 87 10.00 -8.44 5.08
N ALA A 88 11.34 -8.50 5.09
CA ALA A 88 12.07 -8.89 3.88
C ALA A 88 11.65 -10.27 3.40
N LYS A 89 11.44 -11.18 4.35
CA LYS A 89 11.02 -12.53 4.02
C LYS A 89 9.65 -12.56 3.40
N GLU A 90 8.72 -11.80 3.99
CA GLU A 90 7.36 -11.74 3.47
C GLU A 90 7.30 -11.09 2.10
N TRP A 91 8.11 -10.06 1.91
CA TRP A 91 8.22 -9.40 0.63
C TRP A 91 8.67 -10.40 -0.45
N LYS A 92 9.68 -11.19 -0.13
CA LYS A 92 10.19 -12.19 -1.07
C LYS A 92 9.13 -13.22 -1.40
N GLN A 93 8.41 -13.68 -0.38
CA GLN A 93 7.34 -14.65 -0.56
C GLN A 93 6.24 -14.10 -1.46
N LEU A 94 5.83 -12.87 -1.19
CA LEU A 94 4.78 -12.22 -1.96
C LEU A 94 5.19 -12.03 -3.41
N SER A 95 6.42 -11.58 -3.63
CA SER A 95 6.95 -11.41 -4.98
C SER A 95 6.97 -12.72 -5.74
N SER A 96 7.31 -13.80 -5.06
CA SER A 96 7.33 -15.13 -5.67
C SER A 96 5.93 -15.56 -6.06
N GLN A 97 4.94 -15.32 -5.22
CA GLN A 97 3.56 -15.65 -5.53
C GLN A 97 3.06 -14.87 -6.73
N ILE A 98 3.36 -13.60 -6.77
CA ILE A 98 2.96 -12.76 -7.89
C ILE A 98 3.61 -13.23 -9.17
N GLY A 99 4.89 -13.57 -9.11
CA GLY A 99 5.59 -14.07 -10.27
C GLY A 99 4.99 -15.36 -10.80
N ARG A 100 4.61 -16.25 -9.88
CA ARG A 100 3.97 -17.50 -10.26
C ARG A 100 2.62 -17.28 -10.91
N ALA A 101 1.85 -16.35 -10.36
CA ALA A 101 0.53 -16.06 -10.91
C ALA A 101 0.62 -15.50 -12.31
N HIS A 102 1.71 -14.86 -12.63
CA HIS A 102 1.93 -14.28 -13.94
C HIS A 102 2.17 -15.38 -15.00
N VAL A 103 2.77 -16.46 -14.59
CA VAL A 103 3.03 -17.56 -15.50
C VAL A 103 1.74 -18.28 -15.84
#